data_ec31ae95da39dfabf0886d30ad6b6fb5
#
_entry.id   ec31ae95da39dfabf0886d30ad6b6fb5
#
_cell.length_a   1.000
_cell.length_b   1.000
_cell.length_c   1.000
_cell.angle_alpha   90.00
_cell.angle_beta   90.00
_cell.angle_gamma   90.00
#
_symmetry.space_group_name_H-M   'P 1'
#
loop_
_entity.id
_entity.type
_entity.pdbx_description
1 polymer ?
#
loop_
_entity_poly.entity_id
_entity_poly.type
_entity_poly.pdbx_seq_one_letter_code
_entity_poly.pdbx_strand_id
1 'polypeptide(L)'
;MVNTKFEAYKLRRELKRIGKEYEFKRAKLNDFKEPTKDSVVVGKLTGLYHEQNSNVSVTTGDTTQTRTKKVPMILCLYEDAKFLKMDDTVKINSKTFKVTGVVNIQEWNIIADISLEVIDNGIQA
;
A
#
# COMPACT_ATOMS: atom_id res chain seq x y z
N MET A 1 -2.78 -21.96 18.83
CA MET A 1 -2.66 -21.98 17.36
C MET A 1 -3.72 -21.10 16.73
N VAL A 2 -3.33 -20.28 15.77
CA VAL A 2 -4.26 -19.37 15.09
C VAL A 2 -5.00 -20.13 13.99
N ASN A 3 -6.33 -20.06 14.02
CA ASN A 3 -7.15 -20.59 12.93
C ASN A 3 -7.22 -19.52 11.83
N THR A 4 -6.44 -19.68 10.79
CA THR A 4 -6.30 -18.66 9.75
C THR A 4 -7.61 -18.37 9.02
N LYS A 5 -8.43 -19.38 8.76
CA LYS A 5 -9.72 -19.19 8.09
C LYS A 5 -10.68 -18.38 8.95
N PHE A 6 -10.73 -18.68 10.24
CA PHE A 6 -11.60 -17.98 11.17
C PHE A 6 -11.17 -16.53 11.37
N GLU A 7 -9.87 -16.32 11.54
CA GLU A 7 -9.35 -14.95 11.71
C GLU A 7 -9.53 -14.11 10.44
N ALA A 8 -9.32 -14.71 9.27
CA ALA A 8 -9.55 -14.03 8.00
C ALA A 8 -11.03 -13.65 7.84
N TYR A 9 -11.94 -14.52 8.24
CA TYR A 9 -13.37 -14.25 8.18
C TYR A 9 -13.74 -13.07 9.08
N LYS A 10 -13.22 -13.03 10.30
CA LYS A 10 -13.47 -11.91 11.21
C LYS A 10 -12.97 -10.59 10.62
N LEU A 11 -11.76 -10.59 10.09
CA LEU A 11 -11.18 -9.39 9.53
C LEU A 11 -11.97 -8.92 8.30
N ARG A 12 -12.36 -9.84 7.43
CA ARG A 12 -13.15 -9.51 6.24
C ARG A 12 -14.47 -8.85 6.66
N ARG A 13 -15.10 -9.36 7.69
CA ARG A 13 -16.33 -8.80 8.21
C ARG A 13 -16.14 -7.38 8.72
N GLU A 14 -15.06 -7.14 9.47
CA GLU A 14 -14.75 -5.81 9.97
C GLU A 14 -14.39 -4.84 8.86
N LEU A 15 -13.63 -5.29 7.87
CA LEU A 15 -13.27 -4.45 6.73
C LEU A 15 -14.48 -4.06 5.90
N LYS A 16 -15.47 -4.95 5.77
CA LYS A 16 -16.71 -4.58 5.08
C LYS A 16 -17.48 -3.50 5.83
N ARG A 17 -17.37 -3.50 7.15
CA ARG A 17 -18.08 -2.53 8.00
C ARG A 17 -17.41 -1.16 8.02
N ILE A 18 -16.08 -1.11 8.14
CA ILE A 18 -15.36 0.16 8.36
C ILE A 18 -14.38 0.51 7.25
N GLY A 19 -14.05 -0.44 6.39
CA GLY A 19 -13.08 -0.20 5.32
C GLY A 19 -13.70 0.43 4.09
N LYS A 20 -12.85 0.67 3.11
CA LYS A 20 -13.25 1.18 1.80
C LYS A 20 -12.67 0.32 0.71
N GLU A 21 -13.29 0.36 -0.46
CA GLU A 21 -12.76 -0.34 -1.62
C GLU A 21 -11.70 0.52 -2.30
N TYR A 22 -10.57 -0.08 -2.60
CA TYR A 22 -9.47 0.58 -3.30
C TYR A 22 -9.18 -0.17 -4.59
N GLU A 23 -9.05 0.60 -5.68
CA GLU A 23 -8.76 0.07 -7.00
C GLU A 23 -7.30 0.34 -7.33
N PHE A 24 -6.58 -0.72 -7.68
CA PHE A 24 -5.17 -0.62 -8.02
C PHE A 24 -4.97 -0.75 -9.51
N LYS A 25 -4.07 0.05 -10.05
CA LYS A 25 -3.74 0.08 -11.48
C LYS A 25 -2.26 -0.19 -11.67
N ARG A 26 -1.95 -0.68 -12.85
CA ARG A 26 -0.57 -0.96 -13.25
C ARG A 26 -0.31 -0.35 -14.61
N ALA A 27 0.86 0.28 -14.79
CA ALA A 27 1.22 0.88 -16.05
C ALA A 27 1.33 -0.20 -17.13
N LYS A 28 0.80 0.10 -18.32
CA LYS A 28 1.00 -0.76 -19.49
C LYS A 28 2.43 -0.62 -19.96
N LEU A 29 3.02 -1.72 -20.39
CA LEU A 29 4.36 -1.73 -20.95
C LEU A 29 4.27 -1.60 -22.47
N ASN A 30 5.22 -0.88 -23.06
CA ASN A 30 5.35 -0.81 -24.50
C ASN A 30 6.12 -2.02 -25.03
N ASP A 31 6.40 -2.06 -26.35
CA ASP A 31 7.11 -3.18 -26.97
C ASP A 31 8.51 -3.40 -26.39
N PHE A 32 9.09 -2.37 -25.78
CA PHE A 32 10.40 -2.43 -25.14
C PHE A 32 10.30 -2.72 -23.65
N LYS A 33 9.11 -3.09 -23.17
CA LYS A 33 8.82 -3.35 -21.75
C LYS A 33 9.05 -2.14 -20.85
N GLU A 34 8.87 -0.95 -21.40
CA GLU A 34 8.95 0.30 -20.64
C GLU A 34 7.55 0.76 -20.23
N PRO A 35 7.39 1.37 -19.03
CA PRO A 35 6.09 1.87 -18.60
C PRO A 35 5.59 2.99 -19.51
N THR A 36 4.31 2.96 -19.83
CA THR A 36 3.66 4.00 -20.61
C THR A 36 2.77 4.84 -19.68
N LYS A 37 2.13 5.87 -20.24
CA LYS A 37 1.17 6.68 -19.49
C LYS A 37 -0.15 5.96 -19.27
N ASP A 38 -0.41 4.94 -20.08
CA ASP A 38 -1.64 4.17 -19.96
C ASP A 38 -1.53 3.17 -18.81
N SER A 39 -2.64 2.89 -18.16
CA SER A 39 -2.69 1.94 -17.07
C SER A 39 -3.92 1.06 -17.17
N VAL A 40 -3.84 -0.11 -16.55
CA VAL A 40 -4.97 -1.04 -16.48
C VAL A 40 -5.25 -1.36 -15.03
N VAL A 41 -6.52 -1.61 -14.73
CA VAL A 41 -6.91 -2.05 -13.39
C VAL A 41 -6.43 -3.48 -13.22
N VAL A 42 -5.65 -3.72 -12.16
CA VAL A 42 -5.15 -5.06 -11.84
C VAL A 42 -5.98 -5.74 -10.76
N GLY A 43 -6.72 -4.98 -9.99
CA GLY A 43 -7.60 -5.54 -8.98
C GLY A 43 -8.14 -4.51 -8.03
N LYS A 44 -9.05 -4.96 -7.19
CA LYS A 44 -9.66 -4.15 -6.14
C LYS A 44 -9.59 -4.94 -4.85
N LEU A 45 -9.50 -4.21 -3.74
CA LEU A 45 -9.59 -4.82 -2.43
C LEU A 45 -10.27 -3.87 -1.46
N THR A 46 -10.77 -4.43 -0.38
CA THR A 46 -11.35 -3.66 0.72
C THR A 46 -10.31 -3.58 1.83
N GLY A 47 -10.01 -2.38 2.27
CA GLY A 47 -8.99 -2.17 3.29
C GLY A 47 -9.24 -0.93 4.11
N LEU A 48 -8.34 -0.69 5.04
CA LEU A 48 -8.41 0.46 5.95
C LEU A 48 -7.14 1.28 5.82
N TYR A 49 -7.30 2.51 5.33
CA TYR A 49 -6.17 3.44 5.22
C TYR A 49 -5.75 3.92 6.60
N HIS A 50 -4.46 3.92 6.83
CA HIS A 50 -3.89 4.47 8.06
C HIS A 50 -2.48 4.99 7.78
N GLU A 51 -1.93 5.75 8.70
CA GLU A 51 -0.57 6.24 8.61
C GLU A 51 0.23 5.71 9.78
N GLN A 52 1.43 5.24 9.49
CA GLN A 52 2.34 4.75 10.52
C GLN A 52 3.51 5.69 10.65
N ASN A 53 3.88 6.01 11.89
CA ASN A 53 5.04 6.86 12.14
C ASN A 53 6.32 6.03 11.96
N SER A 54 7.27 6.61 11.26
CA SER A 54 8.58 6.02 11.06
C SER A 54 9.64 7.06 11.43
N ASN A 55 10.65 6.64 12.18
CA ASN A 55 11.76 7.51 12.56
C ASN A 55 12.87 7.39 11.52
N VAL A 56 13.30 8.54 11.01
CA VAL A 56 14.37 8.60 10.03
C VAL A 56 15.51 9.41 10.65
N SER A 57 16.71 8.84 10.66
CA SER A 57 17.92 9.53 11.13
C SER A 57 18.59 10.22 9.95
N VAL A 58 18.82 11.53 10.09
CA VAL A 58 19.51 12.32 9.08
C VAL A 58 20.80 12.83 9.70
N THR A 59 21.93 12.50 9.08
CA THR A 59 23.25 12.94 9.55
C THR A 59 23.80 13.99 8.58
N THR A 60 24.14 15.15 9.12
CA THR A 60 24.78 16.22 8.37
C THR A 60 26.04 16.63 9.12
N GLY A 61 27.21 16.34 8.56
CA GLY A 61 28.46 16.59 9.24
C GLY A 61 28.55 15.78 10.53
N ASP A 62 28.75 16.48 11.64
CA ASP A 62 28.85 15.82 12.97
C ASP A 62 27.51 15.75 13.70
N THR A 63 26.44 16.22 13.05
CA THR A 63 25.12 16.30 13.69
C THR A 63 24.20 15.24 13.12
N THR A 64 23.56 14.47 14.02
CA THR A 64 22.55 13.50 13.65
C THR A 64 21.22 13.95 14.24
N GLN A 65 20.22 14.04 13.37
CA GLN A 65 18.85 14.40 13.77
C GLN A 65 17.91 13.26 13.44
N THR A 66 16.96 13.02 14.34
CA THR A 66 15.90 12.04 14.12
C THR A 66 14.63 12.79 13.77
N ARG A 67 14.04 12.44 12.62
CA ARG A 67 12.76 13.02 12.19
C ARG A 67 11.70 11.94 12.14
N THR A 68 10.49 12.31 12.48
CA THR A 68 9.34 11.42 12.35
C THR A 68 8.69 11.64 10.99
N LYS A 69 8.53 10.56 10.25
CA LYS A 69 7.88 10.57 8.95
C LYS A 69 6.63 9.71 9.02
N LYS A 70 5.54 10.19 8.46
CA LYS A 70 4.31 9.40 8.34
C LYS A 70 4.33 8.62 7.04
N VAL A 71 4.10 7.33 7.15
CA VAL A 71 4.06 6.43 5.99
C VAL A 71 2.60 6.01 5.78
N PRO A 72 2.00 6.34 4.62
CA PRO A 72 0.62 5.91 4.34
C PRO A 72 0.60 4.41 4.07
N MET A 73 -0.42 3.73 4.60
CA MET A 73 -0.57 2.29 4.47
C MET A 73 -2.03 1.91 4.34
N ILE A 74 -2.29 0.73 3.78
CA ILE A 74 -3.64 0.15 3.71
C ILE A 74 -3.59 -1.22 4.37
N LEU A 75 -4.38 -1.38 5.43
CA LEU A 75 -4.53 -2.66 6.12
C LEU A 75 -5.61 -3.48 5.41
N CYS A 76 -5.31 -4.72 5.06
CA CYS A 76 -6.25 -5.57 4.35
C CYS A 76 -5.96 -7.05 4.63
N LEU A 77 -6.76 -7.93 4.01
CA LEU A 77 -6.49 -9.35 4.07
C LEU A 77 -5.28 -9.69 3.19
N TYR A 78 -4.40 -10.53 3.70
CA TYR A 78 -3.21 -10.95 2.96
C TYR A 78 -3.58 -11.58 1.61
N GLU A 79 -4.60 -12.44 1.59
CA GLU A 79 -5.01 -13.10 0.35
C GLU A 79 -5.54 -12.12 -0.70
N ASP A 80 -6.14 -11.01 -0.26
CA ASP A 80 -6.66 -10.00 -1.18
C ASP A 80 -5.55 -9.15 -1.79
N ALA A 81 -4.38 -9.10 -1.16
CA ALA A 81 -3.25 -8.28 -1.60
C ALA A 81 -2.26 -9.03 -2.48
N LYS A 82 -2.48 -10.32 -2.75
CA LYS A 82 -1.52 -11.14 -3.48
C LYS A 82 -1.27 -10.70 -4.92
N PHE A 83 -2.24 -10.02 -5.53
CA PHE A 83 -2.07 -9.55 -6.91
C PHE A 83 -1.16 -8.33 -7.02
N LEU A 84 -0.89 -7.65 -5.92
CA LEU A 84 -0.14 -6.40 -5.95
C LEU A 84 1.34 -6.63 -6.25
N LYS A 85 1.90 -5.67 -6.99
CA LYS A 85 3.33 -5.61 -7.27
C LYS A 85 3.84 -4.23 -6.95
N MET A 86 5.14 -4.10 -6.80
CA MET A 86 5.75 -2.79 -6.58
C MET A 86 5.42 -1.86 -7.75
N ASP A 87 5.24 -0.59 -7.43
CA ASP A 87 4.89 0.48 -8.37
C ASP A 87 3.46 0.42 -8.91
N ASP A 88 2.63 -0.52 -8.47
CA ASP A 88 1.18 -0.42 -8.70
C ASP A 88 0.67 0.85 -8.04
N THR A 89 -0.35 1.46 -8.60
CA THR A 89 -0.84 2.75 -8.12
C THR A 89 -2.28 2.66 -7.62
N VAL A 90 -2.60 3.53 -6.67
CA VAL A 90 -3.94 3.67 -6.13
C VAL A 90 -4.20 5.14 -5.87
N LYS A 91 -5.43 5.58 -6.14
CA LYS A 91 -5.83 6.96 -5.88
C LYS A 91 -6.67 7.02 -4.62
N ILE A 92 -6.26 7.86 -3.68
CA ILE A 92 -6.94 8.04 -2.40
C ILE A 92 -7.09 9.54 -2.15
N ASN A 93 -8.33 10.02 -2.02
CA ASN A 93 -8.62 11.42 -1.70
C ASN A 93 -7.87 12.41 -2.61
N SER A 94 -7.91 12.20 -3.91
CA SER A 94 -7.28 13.05 -4.93
C SER A 94 -5.76 12.94 -5.00
N LYS A 95 -5.14 12.13 -4.17
CA LYS A 95 -3.70 11.86 -4.22
C LYS A 95 -3.47 10.50 -4.84
N THR A 96 -2.40 10.40 -5.61
CA THR A 96 -1.98 9.13 -6.19
C THR A 96 -0.81 8.59 -5.41
N PHE A 97 -0.89 7.32 -5.04
CA PHE A 97 0.15 6.62 -4.30
C PHE A 97 0.66 5.44 -5.13
N LYS A 98 1.91 5.07 -4.91
CA LYS A 98 2.46 3.84 -5.47
C LYS A 98 2.73 2.85 -4.36
N VAL A 99 2.61 1.56 -4.67
CA VAL A 99 2.90 0.48 -3.73
C VAL A 99 4.41 0.33 -3.61
N THR A 100 4.93 0.44 -2.39
CA THR A 100 6.36 0.23 -2.12
C THR A 100 6.63 -1.12 -1.48
N GLY A 101 5.61 -1.79 -0.99
CA GLY A 101 5.76 -3.13 -0.43
C GLY A 101 4.47 -3.63 0.18
N VAL A 102 4.42 -4.91 0.44
CA VAL A 102 3.30 -5.55 1.13
C VAL A 102 3.89 -6.34 2.29
N VAL A 103 3.51 -5.96 3.50
CA VAL A 103 4.01 -6.61 4.72
C VAL A 103 3.00 -7.64 5.17
N ASN A 104 3.42 -8.90 5.24
CA ASN A 104 2.61 -9.98 5.82
C ASN A 104 2.81 -9.93 7.32
N ILE A 105 1.81 -9.39 8.04
CA ILE A 105 1.94 -9.14 9.47
C ILE A 105 2.15 -10.45 10.21
N GLN A 106 3.27 -10.53 10.95
CA GLN A 106 3.72 -11.70 11.70
C GLN A 106 3.79 -12.99 10.88
N GLU A 107 3.83 -12.85 9.56
CA GLU A 107 3.90 -13.98 8.63
C GLU A 107 2.79 -15.00 8.81
N TRP A 108 1.63 -14.53 9.31
CA TRP A 108 0.46 -15.39 9.54
C TRP A 108 -0.36 -15.66 8.29
N ASN A 109 -0.10 -14.95 7.18
CA ASN A 109 -0.89 -15.03 5.96
C ASN A 109 -2.37 -14.67 6.17
N ILE A 110 -2.65 -13.81 7.13
CA ILE A 110 -4.01 -13.35 7.45
C ILE A 110 -4.16 -11.88 7.12
N ILE A 111 -3.26 -11.06 7.66
CA ILE A 111 -3.33 -9.61 7.58
C ILE A 111 -2.12 -9.11 6.80
N ALA A 112 -2.36 -8.20 5.88
CA ALA A 112 -1.28 -7.52 5.17
C ALA A 112 -1.41 -6.02 5.34
N ASP A 113 -0.28 -5.33 5.34
CA ASP A 113 -0.22 -3.89 5.37
C ASP A 113 0.53 -3.43 4.14
N ILE A 114 -0.15 -2.68 3.29
CA ILE A 114 0.39 -2.22 2.02
C ILE A 114 1.07 -0.88 2.25
N SER A 115 2.38 -0.84 2.07
CA SER A 115 3.14 0.41 2.19
C SER A 115 3.00 1.23 0.92
N LEU A 116 2.75 2.51 1.06
CA LEU A 116 2.51 3.42 -0.04
C LEU A 116 3.45 4.61 0.01
N GLU A 117 3.65 5.23 -1.14
CA GLU A 117 4.40 6.48 -1.25
C GLU A 117 3.65 7.41 -2.18
N VAL A 118 3.50 8.68 -1.78
CA VAL A 118 2.82 9.67 -2.61
C VAL A 118 3.64 9.91 -3.88
N ILE A 119 2.97 9.84 -5.02
CA ILE A 119 3.58 10.25 -6.29
C ILE A 119 3.30 11.73 -6.45
N ASP A 120 4.37 12.51 -6.60
CA ASP A 120 4.22 13.93 -6.86
C ASP A 120 3.86 14.13 -8.33
N ASN A 121 2.58 14.30 -8.55
CA ASN A 121 2.10 14.55 -9.90
C ASN A 121 2.22 16.01 -10.28
N GLY A 122 2.66 16.69 -9.34
CA GLY A 122 2.79 17.98 -9.44
C GLY A 122 3.21 18.62 -10.56
N ILE A 123 3.11 18.05 -10.01
CA ILE A 123 3.28 18.83 -10.27
C ILE A 123 3.49 19.30 -11.10
N GLN A 124 3.44 18.87 -11.21
CA GLN A 124 3.48 19.23 -11.87
C GLN A 124 3.28 20.10 -12.16
N ALA A 125 3.41 20.21 -11.75
CA ALA A 125 3.02 21.43 -12.07
C ALA A 125 3.16 22.00 -13.12
#